data_7dc16d5ec2168b17ce7bdb65bc88aea3
#
_entry.id   7dc16d5ec2168b17ce7bdb65bc88aea3
#
_cell.length_a   1.000
_cell.length_b   1.000
_cell.length_c   1.000
_cell.angle_alpha   90.00
_cell.angle_beta   90.00
_cell.angle_gamma   90.00
#
_symmetry.space_group_name_H-M   'P 1'
#
loop_
_entity.id
_entity.type
_entity.pdbx_description
1 polymer ?
#
loop_
_entity_poly.entity_id
_entity_poly.type
_entity_poly.pdbx_seq_one_letter_code
_entity_poly.pdbx_strand_id
1 'polypeptide(L)'
;MTRHLLKTTAASAGIILGLAAAGTAWAQDAVNLRMTIWSANEAHLAMFNEIAEGFKTTHPNVSVTFEPLPFDSYTTTLTTQIAGGNPPDLAWILETTAADFVNSGALAPLTDAFAAMEGYDLADVSEKATALWTKDGQLYAYPFSTSPFAIFANNDVLKAAGAKTPAELIAAGEWTWDNAFASAATVGQSGKTGLVVRDFKFQTWQNLASIWNGWGAAPWSADGKTCTFTDPAMVEAMTAIHKAIFTDKAMPGPGEDIDFFAGETGMTITQISRASLLPKENPFDWDLVPLPAGPAGEYAVVGQAGVGVFAKSANKDVAVEFLGYMTNAENSKKLAQFFPPARASLLNTETLASTNPLLSPEQIENVVIAGISNGTVLPGHTNFAQIQQTIRAGLDALWAPDADVAAVLANVCSSVSPLLAR
;
A
#
# COMPACT_ATOMS: atom_id res chain seq x y z
N MET A 1 9.25 76.25 82.68
CA MET A 1 9.00 76.65 81.29
C MET A 1 10.22 76.20 80.50
N THR A 2 10.20 75.03 79.89
CA THR A 2 11.24 74.64 78.97
C THR A 2 10.65 73.59 78.02
N ARG A 3 10.60 73.88 76.74
CA ARG A 3 10.12 73.02 75.67
C ARG A 3 11.23 72.11 75.22
N HIS A 4 10.99 70.83 75.26
CA HIS A 4 11.87 69.85 74.57
C HIS A 4 11.31 69.56 73.19
N LEU A 5 12.13 69.79 72.15
CA LEU A 5 11.91 69.35 70.80
C LEU A 5 12.39 67.84 70.62
N LEU A 6 11.48 66.96 70.24
CA LEU A 6 11.82 65.69 69.76
C LEU A 6 12.11 65.74 68.24
N LYS A 7 13.23 65.29 67.81
CA LYS A 7 13.60 65.02 66.39
C LYS A 7 13.15 63.61 66.03
N THR A 8 12.23 63.52 65.10
CA THR A 8 11.86 62.20 64.46
C THR A 8 12.66 62.06 63.22
N THR A 9 13.47 60.97 63.17
CA THR A 9 14.20 60.47 61.97
C THR A 9 13.22 59.53 61.19
N ALA A 10 12.89 59.95 59.98
CA ALA A 10 12.14 59.10 59.05
C ALA A 10 13.13 58.12 58.32
N ALA A 11 12.90 56.85 58.52
CA ALA A 11 13.57 55.81 57.73
C ALA A 11 12.76 55.49 56.48
N SER A 12 13.30 55.80 55.30
CA SER A 12 12.67 55.47 54.01
C SER A 12 12.96 54.01 53.70
N ALA A 13 11.97 53.13 53.79
CA ALA A 13 12.02 51.75 53.28
C ALA A 13 11.70 51.76 51.78
N GLY A 14 12.69 51.56 50.93
CA GLY A 14 12.51 51.37 49.50
C GLY A 14 11.94 49.99 49.23
N ILE A 15 10.69 49.91 48.74
CA ILE A 15 10.06 48.70 48.20
C ILE A 15 10.53 48.51 46.77
N ILE A 16 11.39 47.54 46.51
CA ILE A 16 11.74 47.10 45.19
C ILE A 16 10.63 46.20 44.72
N LEU A 17 9.69 46.69 43.86
CA LEU A 17 8.76 45.86 43.10
C LEU A 17 9.56 45.15 42.03
N GLY A 18 9.88 43.86 42.25
CA GLY A 18 10.31 42.94 41.21
C GLY A 18 9.10 42.63 40.32
N LEU A 19 9.08 43.21 39.10
CA LEU A 19 8.20 42.71 38.04
C LEU A 19 8.70 41.33 37.63
N ALA A 20 8.06 40.29 38.16
CA ALA A 20 8.13 38.98 37.57
C ALA A 20 7.37 39.06 36.21
N ALA A 21 8.12 39.14 35.10
CA ALA A 21 7.61 38.88 33.78
C ALA A 21 7.18 37.43 33.73
N ALA A 22 5.96 37.12 34.15
CA ALA A 22 5.31 35.88 33.81
C ALA A 22 5.13 35.88 32.30
N GLY A 23 6.07 35.25 31.58
CA GLY A 23 5.88 34.93 30.17
C GLY A 23 4.60 34.14 30.09
N THR A 24 3.56 34.75 29.51
CA THR A 24 2.37 34.01 29.08
C THR A 24 2.83 33.00 28.04
N ALA A 25 3.13 31.79 28.47
CA ALA A 25 3.17 30.66 27.56
C ALA A 25 1.76 30.59 26.95
N TRP A 26 1.63 31.08 25.74
CA TRP A 26 0.44 30.83 24.93
C TRP A 26 0.32 29.34 24.82
N ALA A 27 -0.61 28.72 25.52
CA ALA A 27 -0.98 27.35 25.29
C ALA A 27 -1.44 27.30 23.82
N GLN A 28 -0.65 26.72 22.96
CA GLN A 28 -1.09 26.43 21.59
C GLN A 28 -2.37 25.60 21.69
N ASP A 29 -3.38 25.96 20.89
CA ASP A 29 -4.63 25.21 20.85
C ASP A 29 -4.34 23.74 20.55
N ALA A 30 -5.06 22.84 21.23
CA ALA A 30 -4.94 21.42 21.01
C ALA A 30 -5.39 21.07 19.58
N VAL A 31 -4.54 20.41 18.83
CA VAL A 31 -4.80 19.95 17.47
C VAL A 31 -4.93 18.44 17.49
N ASN A 32 -6.01 17.91 16.91
CA ASN A 32 -6.17 16.49 16.65
C ASN A 32 -6.19 16.23 15.15
N LEU A 33 -5.11 15.65 14.62
CA LEU A 33 -5.02 15.20 13.24
C LEU A 33 -5.78 13.89 13.06
N ARG A 34 -6.59 13.81 12.03
CA ARG A 34 -7.29 12.61 11.63
C ARG A 34 -6.59 12.01 10.40
N MET A 35 -6.14 10.75 10.53
CA MET A 35 -5.52 10.01 9.43
C MET A 35 -6.33 8.76 9.11
N THR A 36 -6.92 8.74 7.93
CA THR A 36 -7.69 7.58 7.46
C THR A 36 -6.76 6.55 6.83
N ILE A 37 -6.91 5.28 7.23
CA ILE A 37 -6.12 4.14 6.79
C ILE A 37 -7.03 2.95 6.50
N TRP A 38 -6.56 1.92 5.77
CA TRP A 38 -7.32 0.68 5.57
C TRP A 38 -6.84 -0.51 6.41
N SER A 39 -5.88 -0.29 7.30
CA SER A 39 -5.37 -1.35 8.17
C SER A 39 -5.94 -1.23 9.58
N ALA A 40 -6.62 -2.27 10.02
CA ALA A 40 -7.04 -2.46 11.41
C ALA A 40 -6.10 -3.44 12.17
N ASN A 41 -4.95 -3.81 11.60
CA ASN A 41 -3.98 -4.69 12.24
C ASN A 41 -3.38 -4.00 13.48
N GLU A 42 -3.46 -4.66 14.64
CA GLU A 42 -3.02 -4.11 15.91
C GLU A 42 -1.53 -3.74 15.94
N ALA A 43 -0.67 -4.55 15.28
CA ALA A 43 0.76 -4.26 15.21
C ALA A 43 1.06 -3.02 14.35
N HIS A 44 0.31 -2.82 13.25
CA HIS A 44 0.42 -1.59 12.46
C HIS A 44 -0.02 -0.37 13.26
N LEU A 45 -1.17 -0.46 13.95
CA LEU A 45 -1.68 0.63 14.78
C LEU A 45 -0.75 0.96 15.93
N ALA A 46 -0.15 -0.04 16.58
CA ALA A 46 0.84 0.17 17.65
C ALA A 46 2.05 0.96 17.14
N MET A 47 2.60 0.58 15.98
CA MET A 47 3.72 1.28 15.36
C MET A 47 3.35 2.73 14.96
N PHE A 48 2.19 2.96 14.36
CA PHE A 48 1.75 4.32 14.01
C PHE A 48 1.53 5.19 15.25
N ASN A 49 0.94 4.63 16.32
CA ASN A 49 0.77 5.34 17.57
C ASN A 49 2.12 5.67 18.23
N GLU A 50 3.11 4.77 18.17
CA GLU A 50 4.47 5.06 18.64
C GLU A 50 5.08 6.25 17.90
N ILE A 51 4.96 6.28 16.57
CA ILE A 51 5.44 7.40 15.75
C ILE A 51 4.70 8.70 16.12
N ALA A 52 3.39 8.64 16.30
CA ALA A 52 2.59 9.81 16.68
C ALA A 52 2.95 10.33 18.08
N GLU A 53 3.19 9.44 19.05
CA GLU A 53 3.68 9.85 20.38
C GLU A 53 5.08 10.47 20.32
N GLY A 54 5.97 9.96 19.44
CA GLY A 54 7.28 10.56 19.20
C GLY A 54 7.17 12.00 18.66
N PHE A 55 6.20 12.29 17.79
CA PHE A 55 5.95 13.63 17.27
C PHE A 55 5.58 14.65 18.35
N LYS A 56 4.93 14.22 19.42
CA LYS A 56 4.57 15.08 20.56
C LYS A 56 5.77 15.65 21.31
N THR A 57 6.97 15.09 21.14
CA THR A 57 8.18 15.64 21.77
C THR A 57 8.49 17.04 21.29
N THR A 58 8.17 17.35 20.03
CA THR A 58 8.31 18.67 19.41
C THR A 58 6.99 19.42 19.25
N HIS A 59 5.86 18.70 19.25
CA HIS A 59 4.51 19.22 19.06
C HIS A 59 3.58 18.74 20.18
N PRO A 60 3.78 19.18 21.44
CA PRO A 60 3.09 18.63 22.61
C PRO A 60 1.57 18.85 22.62
N ASN A 61 1.08 19.81 21.84
CA ASN A 61 -0.34 20.11 21.67
C ASN A 61 -1.01 19.31 20.53
N VAL A 62 -0.25 18.48 19.78
CA VAL A 62 -0.77 17.72 18.63
C VAL A 62 -1.00 16.26 19.03
N SER A 63 -2.17 15.75 18.67
CA SER A 63 -2.49 14.32 18.71
C SER A 63 -2.85 13.83 17.31
N VAL A 64 -2.67 12.54 17.06
CA VAL A 64 -3.06 11.92 15.78
C VAL A 64 -4.00 10.75 16.06
N THR A 65 -5.14 10.76 15.40
CA THR A 65 -6.11 9.65 15.44
C THR A 65 -6.07 8.90 14.12
N PHE A 66 -5.73 7.60 14.18
CA PHE A 66 -5.79 6.71 13.02
C PHE A 66 -7.20 6.13 12.91
N GLU A 67 -7.84 6.29 11.75
CA GLU A 67 -9.21 5.85 11.47
C GLU A 67 -9.21 4.70 10.47
N PRO A 68 -9.24 3.42 10.93
CA PRO A 68 -9.33 2.28 10.03
C PRO A 68 -10.69 2.21 9.34
N LEU A 69 -10.68 2.09 8.01
CA LEU A 69 -11.85 1.81 7.19
C LEU A 69 -11.70 0.45 6.47
N PRO A 70 -12.80 -0.27 6.22
CA PRO A 70 -12.73 -1.51 5.46
C PRO A 70 -12.15 -1.30 4.06
N PHE A 71 -11.23 -2.16 3.64
CA PHE A 71 -10.50 -2.04 2.36
C PHE A 71 -11.45 -1.98 1.16
N ASP A 72 -12.46 -2.85 1.10
CA ASP A 72 -13.40 -2.95 -0.03
C ASP A 72 -14.21 -1.67 -0.26
N SER A 73 -14.47 -0.87 0.78
CA SER A 73 -15.22 0.39 0.70
C SER A 73 -14.35 1.63 0.92
N TYR A 74 -13.05 1.45 1.08
CA TYR A 74 -12.14 2.51 1.51
C TYR A 74 -12.21 3.76 0.64
N THR A 75 -11.92 3.62 -0.66
CA THR A 75 -11.89 4.76 -1.60
C THR A 75 -13.25 5.44 -1.71
N THR A 76 -14.35 4.67 -1.73
CA THR A 76 -15.70 5.22 -1.79
C THR A 76 -16.04 6.01 -0.54
N THR A 77 -15.69 5.50 0.63
CA THR A 77 -15.91 6.18 1.92
C THR A 77 -15.09 7.47 2.01
N LEU A 78 -13.79 7.41 1.66
CA LEU A 78 -12.91 8.57 1.64
C LEU A 78 -13.44 9.66 0.69
N THR A 79 -13.83 9.29 -0.53
CA THR A 79 -14.37 10.22 -1.53
C THR A 79 -15.68 10.86 -1.04
N THR A 80 -16.51 10.09 -0.34
CA THR A 80 -17.77 10.59 0.26
C THR A 80 -17.48 11.59 1.38
N GLN A 81 -16.50 11.35 2.24
CA GLN A 81 -16.08 12.29 3.28
C GLN A 81 -15.58 13.61 2.68
N ILE A 82 -14.78 13.53 1.60
CA ILE A 82 -14.28 14.71 0.87
C ILE A 82 -15.44 15.50 0.25
N ALA A 83 -16.35 14.84 -0.45
CA ALA A 83 -17.50 15.46 -1.09
C ALA A 83 -18.48 16.07 -0.07
N GLY A 84 -18.60 15.45 1.10
CA GLY A 84 -19.39 15.95 2.23
C GLY A 84 -18.77 17.13 2.99
N GLY A 85 -17.57 17.58 2.58
CA GLY A 85 -16.88 18.72 3.23
C GLY A 85 -16.26 18.39 4.59
N ASN A 86 -16.09 17.11 4.92
CA ASN A 86 -15.44 16.65 6.15
C ASN A 86 -14.29 15.66 5.84
N PRO A 87 -13.29 16.06 5.02
CA PRO A 87 -12.13 15.20 4.76
C PRO A 87 -11.34 14.96 6.05
N PRO A 88 -10.58 13.84 6.15
CA PRO A 88 -9.52 13.72 7.14
C PRO A 88 -8.40 14.73 6.85
N ASP A 89 -7.44 14.89 7.77
CA ASP A 89 -6.26 15.72 7.51
C ASP A 89 -5.27 14.99 6.59
N LEU A 90 -5.09 13.67 6.81
CA LEU A 90 -4.28 12.79 5.98
C LEU A 90 -5.06 11.52 5.61
N ALA A 91 -4.71 10.92 4.49
CA ALA A 91 -5.23 9.60 4.15
C ALA A 91 -4.24 8.76 3.36
N TRP A 92 -4.38 7.45 3.49
CA TRP A 92 -3.77 6.52 2.54
C TRP A 92 -4.49 6.62 1.20
N ILE A 93 -3.74 6.52 0.12
CA ILE A 93 -4.25 6.59 -1.25
C ILE A 93 -3.70 5.38 -2.01
N LEU A 94 -4.60 4.65 -2.68
CA LEU A 94 -4.22 3.52 -3.52
C LEU A 94 -3.61 4.01 -4.84
N GLU A 95 -2.63 3.28 -5.35
CA GLU A 95 -1.97 3.53 -6.64
C GLU A 95 -2.96 3.65 -7.80
N THR A 96 -4.00 2.85 -7.80
CA THR A 96 -5.03 2.84 -8.86
C THR A 96 -5.82 4.14 -8.96
N THR A 97 -5.90 4.90 -7.86
CA THR A 97 -6.61 6.19 -7.76
C THR A 97 -5.66 7.38 -7.64
N ALA A 98 -4.35 7.15 -7.68
CA ALA A 98 -3.34 8.20 -7.53
C ALA A 98 -3.54 9.35 -8.53
N ALA A 99 -3.79 9.02 -9.82
CA ALA A 99 -4.00 10.00 -10.86
C ALA A 99 -5.20 10.93 -10.57
N ASP A 100 -6.29 10.39 -10.03
CA ASP A 100 -7.45 11.19 -9.64
C ASP A 100 -7.10 12.16 -8.51
N PHE A 101 -6.46 11.70 -7.45
CA PHE A 101 -6.10 12.54 -6.30
C PHE A 101 -5.06 13.59 -6.66
N VAL A 102 -3.98 13.21 -7.35
CA VAL A 102 -2.89 14.11 -7.75
C VAL A 102 -3.38 15.21 -8.71
N ASN A 103 -4.33 14.87 -9.60
CA ASN A 103 -4.84 15.84 -10.58
C ASN A 103 -6.00 16.70 -10.09
N SER A 104 -6.70 16.29 -9.03
CA SER A 104 -7.91 16.97 -8.54
C SER A 104 -7.66 18.29 -7.81
N GLY A 105 -6.43 18.54 -7.34
CA GLY A 105 -6.13 19.64 -6.42
C GLY A 105 -6.63 19.39 -4.97
N ALA A 106 -7.04 18.16 -4.66
CA ALA A 106 -7.47 17.81 -3.30
C ALA A 106 -6.31 17.69 -2.31
N LEU A 107 -5.11 17.40 -2.81
CA LEU A 107 -3.90 17.20 -2.01
C LEU A 107 -3.03 18.45 -1.98
N ALA A 108 -2.35 18.66 -0.86
CA ALA A 108 -1.34 19.69 -0.69
C ALA A 108 -0.02 19.25 -1.35
N PRO A 109 0.74 20.19 -1.98
CA PRO A 109 2.09 19.89 -2.44
C PRO A 109 3.03 19.71 -1.24
N LEU A 110 3.95 18.75 -1.33
CA LEU A 110 4.84 18.33 -0.25
C LEU A 110 6.32 18.71 -0.49
N THR A 111 6.74 18.90 -1.76
CA THR A 111 8.15 19.03 -2.13
C THR A 111 8.87 20.14 -1.36
N ASP A 112 8.34 21.37 -1.41
CA ASP A 112 8.97 22.53 -0.79
C ASP A 112 8.98 22.41 0.73
N ALA A 113 7.88 21.90 1.30
CA ALA A 113 7.78 21.71 2.75
C ALA A 113 8.79 20.66 3.25
N PHE A 114 8.93 19.53 2.55
CA PHE A 114 9.88 18.49 2.92
C PHE A 114 11.33 18.94 2.70
N ALA A 115 11.60 19.72 1.64
CA ALA A 115 12.93 20.29 1.41
C ALA A 115 13.33 21.31 2.48
N ALA A 116 12.36 21.97 3.11
CA ALA A 116 12.62 22.92 4.20
C ALA A 116 12.80 22.26 5.57
N MET A 117 12.44 20.98 5.73
CA MET A 117 12.61 20.24 6.98
C MET A 117 14.08 19.85 7.18
N GLU A 118 14.65 20.25 8.29
CA GLU A 118 16.04 19.93 8.63
C GLU A 118 16.28 18.41 8.70
N GLY A 119 17.24 17.91 7.92
CA GLY A 119 17.64 16.50 7.91
C GLY A 119 16.66 15.54 7.23
N TYR A 120 15.62 16.04 6.53
CA TYR A 120 14.63 15.15 5.90
C TYR A 120 15.21 14.33 4.73
N ASP A 121 16.14 14.88 3.96
CA ASP A 121 16.74 14.28 2.76
C ASP A 121 15.68 13.70 1.78
N LEU A 122 15.04 14.60 1.05
CA LEU A 122 14.06 14.22 0.02
C LEU A 122 14.71 13.50 -1.17
N ALA A 123 16.02 13.73 -1.43
CA ALA A 123 16.74 13.10 -2.52
C ALA A 123 16.96 11.58 -2.31
N ASP A 124 16.88 11.09 -1.07
CA ASP A 124 16.93 9.68 -0.74
C ASP A 124 15.63 8.93 -1.15
N VAL A 125 14.55 9.64 -1.42
CA VAL A 125 13.29 9.01 -1.85
C VAL A 125 13.35 8.70 -3.34
N SER A 126 13.21 7.43 -3.71
CA SER A 126 13.33 6.94 -5.08
C SER A 126 12.39 7.66 -6.05
N GLU A 127 12.93 8.17 -7.15
CA GLU A 127 12.13 8.76 -8.23
C GLU A 127 11.11 7.78 -8.80
N LYS A 128 11.46 6.50 -8.91
CA LYS A 128 10.55 5.44 -9.36
C LYS A 128 9.36 5.29 -8.40
N ALA A 129 9.59 5.39 -7.10
CA ALA A 129 8.53 5.31 -6.11
C ALA A 129 7.64 6.56 -6.11
N THR A 130 8.21 7.74 -6.35
CA THR A 130 7.47 9.02 -6.34
C THR A 130 6.77 9.33 -7.67
N ALA A 131 7.12 8.66 -8.78
CA ALA A 131 6.63 8.98 -10.12
C ALA A 131 5.08 9.06 -10.20
N LEU A 132 4.38 8.12 -9.57
CA LEU A 132 2.92 8.07 -9.56
C LEU A 132 2.27 9.24 -8.79
N TRP A 133 3.00 9.81 -7.84
CA TRP A 133 2.53 10.81 -6.86
C TRP A 133 3.00 12.22 -7.19
N THR A 134 3.77 12.37 -8.28
CA THR A 134 4.39 13.64 -8.69
C THR A 134 3.69 14.20 -9.93
N LYS A 135 3.42 15.50 -9.89
CA LYS A 135 2.88 16.27 -11.02
C LYS A 135 3.59 17.63 -11.08
N ASP A 136 4.00 18.04 -12.25
CA ASP A 136 4.66 19.34 -12.50
C ASP A 136 5.82 19.60 -11.53
N GLY A 137 6.60 18.55 -11.20
CA GLY A 137 7.74 18.61 -10.27
C GLY A 137 7.37 18.67 -8.80
N GLN A 138 6.08 18.61 -8.44
CA GLN A 138 5.60 18.62 -7.06
C GLN A 138 5.11 17.23 -6.65
N LEU A 139 5.57 16.76 -5.49
CA LEU A 139 5.06 15.55 -4.82
C LEU A 139 3.76 15.90 -4.09
N TYR A 140 2.70 15.11 -4.29
CA TYR A 140 1.38 15.29 -3.66
C TYR A 140 1.04 14.21 -2.63
N ALA A 141 1.66 13.04 -2.72
CA ALA A 141 1.57 12.02 -1.69
C ALA A 141 2.92 11.32 -1.53
N TYR A 142 3.27 10.96 -0.31
CA TYR A 142 4.50 10.21 -0.02
C TYR A 142 4.25 8.71 -0.18
N PRO A 143 5.00 7.99 -1.03
CA PRO A 143 4.87 6.54 -1.20
C PRO A 143 5.41 5.80 0.02
N PHE A 144 4.58 5.58 1.04
CA PHE A 144 5.02 4.95 2.29
C PHE A 144 5.16 3.43 2.19
N SER A 145 4.51 2.82 1.21
CA SER A 145 4.54 1.37 0.97
C SER A 145 4.75 1.09 -0.51
N THR A 146 5.82 0.37 -0.83
CA THR A 146 6.09 -0.18 -2.16
C THR A 146 6.23 -1.69 -2.02
N SER A 147 5.11 -2.40 -2.10
CA SER A 147 4.99 -3.80 -1.70
C SER A 147 4.86 -4.71 -2.92
N PRO A 148 5.90 -5.49 -3.29
CA PRO A 148 5.79 -6.45 -4.38
C PRO A 148 4.70 -7.48 -4.13
N PHE A 149 4.02 -7.87 -5.20
CA PHE A 149 3.25 -9.10 -5.23
C PHE A 149 4.21 -10.29 -5.31
N ALA A 150 3.93 -11.29 -4.50
CA ALA A 150 4.71 -12.52 -4.44
C ALA A 150 3.78 -13.70 -4.19
N ILE A 151 4.31 -14.91 -4.27
CA ILE A 151 3.60 -16.11 -3.86
C ILE A 151 4.04 -16.50 -2.46
N PHE A 152 3.08 -16.55 -1.54
CA PHE A 152 3.21 -17.30 -0.30
C PHE A 152 2.76 -18.73 -0.56
N ALA A 153 3.58 -19.70 -0.22
CA ALA A 153 3.32 -21.11 -0.37
C ALA A 153 3.18 -21.80 0.99
N ASN A 154 2.19 -22.67 1.12
CA ASN A 154 2.04 -23.57 2.25
C ASN A 154 2.62 -24.94 1.83
N ASN A 155 3.85 -25.20 2.24
CA ASN A 155 4.56 -26.40 1.88
C ASN A 155 3.92 -27.67 2.45
N ASP A 156 3.25 -27.58 3.60
CA ASP A 156 2.55 -28.72 4.20
C ASP A 156 1.37 -29.15 3.33
N VAL A 157 0.58 -28.21 2.82
CA VAL A 157 -0.56 -28.48 1.93
C VAL A 157 -0.07 -29.03 0.58
N LEU A 158 0.95 -28.42 -0.01
CA LEU A 158 1.53 -28.88 -1.29
C LEU A 158 2.08 -30.29 -1.18
N LYS A 159 2.93 -30.56 -0.19
CA LYS A 159 3.52 -31.89 0.03
C LYS A 159 2.47 -32.97 0.35
N ALA A 160 1.47 -32.63 1.17
CA ALA A 160 0.37 -33.55 1.51
C ALA A 160 -0.47 -33.94 0.28
N ALA A 161 -0.61 -33.03 -0.70
CA ALA A 161 -1.28 -33.30 -1.96
C ALA A 161 -0.39 -34.03 -2.99
N GLY A 162 0.91 -34.17 -2.74
CA GLY A 162 1.89 -34.67 -3.71
C GLY A 162 2.23 -33.69 -4.82
N ALA A 163 1.96 -32.38 -4.60
CA ALA A 163 2.31 -31.30 -5.52
C ALA A 163 3.76 -30.87 -5.34
N LYS A 164 4.42 -30.43 -6.41
CA LYS A 164 5.74 -29.80 -6.33
C LYS A 164 5.63 -28.47 -5.60
N THR A 165 6.57 -28.19 -4.69
CA THR A 165 6.67 -26.88 -4.04
C THR A 165 7.32 -25.84 -4.97
N PRO A 166 7.07 -24.53 -4.78
CA PRO A 166 7.78 -23.50 -5.53
C PRO A 166 9.31 -23.62 -5.45
N ALA A 167 9.85 -23.93 -4.26
CA ALA A 167 11.28 -24.11 -4.07
C ALA A 167 11.86 -25.26 -4.94
N GLU A 168 11.14 -26.38 -5.06
CA GLU A 168 11.55 -27.48 -5.94
C GLU A 168 11.52 -27.08 -7.42
N LEU A 169 10.51 -26.32 -7.84
CA LEU A 169 10.39 -25.82 -9.21
C LEU A 169 11.47 -24.78 -9.53
N ILE A 170 11.78 -23.87 -8.59
CA ILE A 170 12.86 -22.89 -8.72
C ILE A 170 14.22 -23.60 -8.85
N ALA A 171 14.49 -24.58 -8.00
CA ALA A 171 15.74 -25.35 -8.04
C ALA A 171 15.90 -26.13 -9.35
N ALA A 172 14.80 -26.52 -9.99
CA ALA A 172 14.80 -27.20 -11.30
C ALA A 172 14.86 -26.21 -12.49
N GLY A 173 14.74 -24.89 -12.28
CA GLY A 173 14.59 -23.90 -13.35
C GLY A 173 13.24 -23.98 -14.07
N GLU A 174 12.22 -24.48 -13.39
CA GLU A 174 10.88 -24.76 -13.91
C GLU A 174 9.80 -23.86 -13.28
N TRP A 175 10.16 -22.77 -12.61
CA TRP A 175 9.20 -21.88 -11.95
C TRP A 175 8.50 -20.99 -12.97
N THR A 176 7.49 -21.57 -13.62
CA THR A 176 6.65 -20.96 -14.65
C THR A 176 5.17 -21.01 -14.27
N TRP A 177 4.32 -20.19 -14.90
CA TRP A 177 2.87 -20.21 -14.67
C TRP A 177 2.26 -21.58 -14.97
N ASP A 178 2.71 -22.27 -16.01
CA ASP A 178 2.20 -23.61 -16.33
C ASP A 178 2.45 -24.58 -15.18
N ASN A 179 3.65 -24.58 -14.62
CA ASN A 179 4.00 -25.47 -13.52
C ASN A 179 3.38 -25.03 -12.18
N ALA A 180 3.24 -23.73 -11.94
CA ALA A 180 2.54 -23.22 -10.77
C ALA A 180 1.04 -23.63 -10.79
N PHE A 181 0.37 -23.48 -11.93
CA PHE A 181 -1.01 -23.96 -12.09
C PHE A 181 -1.12 -25.47 -11.99
N ALA A 182 -0.16 -26.24 -12.52
CA ALA A 182 -0.15 -27.69 -12.39
C ALA A 182 -0.01 -28.13 -10.92
N SER A 183 0.88 -27.49 -10.15
CA SER A 183 0.99 -27.74 -8.70
C SER A 183 -0.29 -27.37 -7.97
N ALA A 184 -0.89 -26.21 -8.29
CA ALA A 184 -2.16 -25.79 -7.73
C ALA A 184 -3.30 -26.74 -8.06
N ALA A 185 -3.37 -27.24 -9.32
CA ALA A 185 -4.36 -28.24 -9.75
C ALA A 185 -4.23 -29.56 -8.97
N THR A 186 -3.00 -29.98 -8.69
CA THR A 186 -2.75 -31.18 -7.87
C THR A 186 -3.33 -31.00 -6.45
N VAL A 187 -3.18 -29.82 -5.85
CA VAL A 187 -3.84 -29.49 -4.57
C VAL A 187 -5.36 -29.47 -4.73
N GLY A 188 -5.89 -28.88 -5.81
CA GLY A 188 -7.33 -28.87 -6.11
C GLY A 188 -7.95 -30.27 -6.16
N GLN A 189 -7.25 -31.24 -6.75
CA GLN A 189 -7.68 -32.65 -6.80
C GLN A 189 -7.72 -33.32 -5.41
N SER A 190 -6.99 -32.82 -4.43
CA SER A 190 -7.05 -33.28 -3.04
C SER A 190 -8.25 -32.72 -2.25
N GLY A 191 -9.04 -31.86 -2.86
CA GLY A 191 -10.21 -31.22 -2.24
C GLY A 191 -9.87 -29.93 -1.48
N LYS A 192 -8.63 -29.42 -1.61
CA LYS A 192 -8.21 -28.11 -1.08
C LYS A 192 -8.04 -27.09 -2.21
N THR A 193 -7.92 -25.82 -1.87
CA THR A 193 -7.64 -24.78 -2.86
C THR A 193 -6.16 -24.71 -3.19
N GLY A 194 -5.80 -24.74 -4.48
CA GLY A 194 -4.41 -24.73 -4.92
C GLY A 194 -3.78 -23.35 -4.87
N LEU A 195 -4.40 -22.36 -5.52
CA LEU A 195 -3.89 -21.00 -5.64
C LEU A 195 -5.02 -19.97 -5.50
N VAL A 196 -4.80 -18.94 -4.71
CA VAL A 196 -5.71 -17.80 -4.57
C VAL A 196 -5.00 -16.51 -4.96
N VAL A 197 -5.62 -15.67 -5.78
CA VAL A 197 -5.24 -14.25 -5.90
C VAL A 197 -6.00 -13.49 -4.83
N ARG A 198 -5.28 -13.10 -3.75
CA ARG A 198 -5.88 -12.42 -2.63
C ARG A 198 -6.53 -11.10 -3.07
N ASP A 199 -7.66 -10.78 -2.44
CA ASP A 199 -8.43 -9.57 -2.69
C ASP A 199 -8.97 -9.42 -4.14
N PHE A 200 -8.80 -10.44 -5.00
CA PHE A 200 -9.40 -10.45 -6.34
C PHE A 200 -10.93 -10.59 -6.26
N LYS A 201 -11.42 -11.63 -5.59
CA LYS A 201 -12.85 -11.92 -5.34
C LYS A 201 -13.77 -11.65 -6.55
N PHE A 202 -13.24 -11.80 -7.78
CA PHE A 202 -13.93 -11.49 -9.05
C PHE A 202 -14.42 -10.04 -9.16
N GLN A 203 -13.89 -9.14 -8.34
CA GLN A 203 -14.25 -7.72 -8.28
C GLN A 203 -13.07 -6.80 -8.55
N THR A 204 -11.92 -7.12 -7.99
CA THR A 204 -10.69 -6.31 -8.09
C THR A 204 -9.81 -6.88 -9.20
N TRP A 205 -10.31 -6.80 -10.44
CA TRP A 205 -9.69 -7.40 -11.65
C TRP A 205 -8.23 -6.95 -11.86
N GLN A 206 -7.85 -5.76 -11.42
CA GLN A 206 -6.48 -5.25 -11.54
C GLN A 206 -5.44 -6.12 -10.81
N ASN A 207 -5.85 -6.88 -9.78
CA ASN A 207 -4.94 -7.81 -9.09
C ASN A 207 -4.50 -8.97 -9.99
N LEU A 208 -5.23 -9.25 -11.07
CA LEU A 208 -4.83 -10.23 -12.09
C LEU A 208 -3.59 -9.78 -12.88
N ALA A 209 -3.16 -8.51 -12.74
CA ALA A 209 -1.87 -8.05 -13.26
C ALA A 209 -0.70 -8.88 -12.71
N SER A 210 -0.83 -9.41 -11.49
CA SER A 210 0.12 -10.37 -10.92
C SER A 210 0.24 -11.67 -11.73
N ILE A 211 -0.66 -11.94 -12.67
CA ILE A 211 -0.60 -13.10 -13.57
C ILE A 211 -0.38 -12.63 -15.00
N TRP A 212 -1.25 -11.78 -15.57
CA TRP A 212 -1.18 -11.45 -16.99
C TRP A 212 0.09 -10.70 -17.43
N ASN A 213 0.77 -10.00 -16.49
CA ASN A 213 2.05 -9.37 -16.80
C ASN A 213 3.11 -10.40 -17.22
N GLY A 214 2.97 -11.68 -16.81
CA GLY A 214 3.80 -12.78 -17.30
C GLY A 214 3.67 -13.07 -18.80
N TRP A 215 2.58 -12.63 -19.44
CA TRP A 215 2.39 -12.63 -20.89
C TRP A 215 2.77 -11.31 -21.54
N GLY A 216 3.25 -10.33 -20.76
CA GLY A 216 3.49 -8.97 -21.26
C GLY A 216 2.21 -8.19 -21.53
N ALA A 217 1.08 -8.63 -20.98
CA ALA A 217 -0.22 -8.01 -21.17
C ALA A 217 -0.45 -6.81 -20.24
N ALA A 218 -1.24 -5.85 -20.72
CA ALA A 218 -1.71 -4.70 -19.94
C ALA A 218 -3.16 -4.40 -20.33
N PRO A 219 -3.96 -3.69 -19.49
CA PRO A 219 -5.36 -3.42 -19.80
C PRO A 219 -5.55 -2.29 -20.84
N TRP A 220 -4.55 -1.45 -21.02
CA TRP A 220 -4.51 -0.34 -21.98
C TRP A 220 -3.07 -0.02 -22.40
N SER A 221 -2.94 0.73 -23.51
CA SER A 221 -1.66 1.22 -24.03
C SER A 221 -0.92 2.10 -23.00
N ALA A 222 0.38 2.28 -23.19
CA ALA A 222 1.23 3.05 -22.28
C ALA A 222 0.77 4.53 -22.10
N ASP A 223 0.09 5.09 -23.10
CA ASP A 223 -0.51 6.44 -23.02
C ASP A 223 -1.91 6.46 -22.38
N GLY A 224 -2.40 5.29 -21.94
CA GLY A 224 -3.71 5.12 -21.30
C GLY A 224 -4.92 5.20 -22.26
N LYS A 225 -4.75 5.41 -23.56
CA LYS A 225 -5.85 5.82 -24.46
C LYS A 225 -6.51 4.69 -25.24
N THR A 226 -5.84 3.54 -25.35
CA THR A 226 -6.31 2.42 -26.16
C THR A 226 -6.48 1.19 -25.27
N CYS A 227 -7.67 0.58 -25.32
CA CYS A 227 -7.92 -0.69 -24.67
C CYS A 227 -7.12 -1.81 -25.34
N THR A 228 -6.44 -2.64 -24.53
CA THR A 228 -5.62 -3.76 -24.99
C THR A 228 -6.09 -5.13 -24.46
N PHE A 229 -7.32 -5.21 -23.95
CA PHE A 229 -7.91 -6.51 -23.55
C PHE A 229 -8.07 -7.47 -24.72
N THR A 230 -8.07 -6.98 -25.97
CA THR A 230 -8.14 -7.81 -27.17
C THR A 230 -6.80 -8.21 -27.74
N ASP A 231 -5.69 -7.75 -27.15
CA ASP A 231 -4.36 -8.12 -27.62
C ASP A 231 -4.11 -9.62 -27.35
N PRO A 232 -3.40 -10.32 -28.23
CA PRO A 232 -3.16 -11.76 -28.10
C PRO A 232 -2.62 -12.18 -26.73
N ALA A 233 -1.65 -11.42 -26.19
CA ALA A 233 -1.06 -11.66 -24.88
C ALA A 233 -2.09 -11.62 -23.75
N MET A 234 -3.04 -10.69 -23.77
CA MET A 234 -4.10 -10.61 -22.78
C MET A 234 -5.12 -11.73 -22.94
N VAL A 235 -5.50 -12.06 -24.19
CA VAL A 235 -6.43 -13.17 -24.46
C VAL A 235 -5.83 -14.49 -24.00
N GLU A 236 -4.55 -14.74 -24.24
CA GLU A 236 -3.85 -15.94 -23.78
C GLU A 236 -3.77 -16.01 -22.24
N ALA A 237 -3.40 -14.92 -21.59
CA ALA A 237 -3.32 -14.84 -20.13
C ALA A 237 -4.69 -15.10 -19.48
N MET A 238 -5.73 -14.44 -19.97
CA MET A 238 -7.09 -14.61 -19.42
C MET A 238 -7.67 -16.00 -19.72
N THR A 239 -7.29 -16.62 -20.85
CA THR A 239 -7.61 -18.02 -21.16
C THR A 239 -6.92 -18.97 -20.17
N ALA A 240 -5.65 -18.73 -19.84
CA ALA A 240 -4.94 -19.54 -18.85
C ALA A 240 -5.59 -19.42 -17.45
N ILE A 241 -5.96 -18.20 -17.02
CA ILE A 241 -6.67 -17.96 -15.76
C ILE A 241 -8.05 -18.67 -15.76
N HIS A 242 -8.82 -18.52 -16.82
CA HIS A 242 -10.12 -19.17 -16.97
C HIS A 242 -10.01 -20.70 -16.88
N LYS A 243 -9.01 -21.26 -17.58
CA LYS A 243 -8.73 -22.70 -17.54
C LYS A 243 -8.33 -23.15 -16.11
N ALA A 244 -7.48 -22.39 -15.43
CA ALA A 244 -7.07 -22.68 -14.06
C ALA A 244 -8.25 -22.70 -13.07
N ILE A 245 -9.26 -21.86 -13.28
CA ILE A 245 -10.48 -21.83 -12.46
C ILE A 245 -11.43 -22.99 -12.83
N PHE A 246 -11.84 -23.10 -14.10
CA PHE A 246 -12.99 -23.93 -14.48
C PHE A 246 -12.60 -25.33 -14.94
N THR A 247 -11.44 -25.51 -15.56
CA THR A 247 -10.99 -26.81 -16.09
C THR A 247 -10.10 -27.55 -15.10
N ASP A 248 -9.00 -26.88 -14.68
CA ASP A 248 -7.96 -27.51 -13.87
C ASP A 248 -8.28 -27.51 -12.37
N LYS A 249 -9.25 -26.68 -11.95
CA LYS A 249 -9.59 -26.48 -10.53
C LYS A 249 -8.41 -26.08 -9.64
N ALA A 250 -7.45 -25.40 -10.25
CA ALA A 250 -6.26 -24.88 -9.59
C ALA A 250 -6.59 -23.64 -8.70
N MET A 251 -7.61 -22.87 -9.10
CA MET A 251 -8.07 -21.65 -8.44
C MET A 251 -9.55 -21.77 -8.06
N PRO A 252 -9.99 -21.05 -7.01
CA PRO A 252 -11.39 -21.05 -6.58
C PRO A 252 -12.30 -20.43 -7.64
N GLY A 253 -13.55 -20.89 -7.65
CA GLY A 253 -14.61 -20.32 -8.48
C GLY A 253 -15.26 -19.07 -7.88
N PRO A 254 -16.15 -18.40 -8.64
CA PRO A 254 -16.91 -17.26 -8.14
C PRO A 254 -17.73 -17.62 -6.90
N GLY A 255 -17.71 -16.72 -5.90
CA GLY A 255 -18.46 -16.89 -4.65
C GLY A 255 -17.72 -17.68 -3.56
N GLU A 256 -16.55 -18.23 -3.85
CA GLU A 256 -15.69 -18.87 -2.84
C GLU A 256 -14.80 -17.81 -2.18
N ASP A 257 -14.89 -17.67 -0.86
CA ASP A 257 -14.04 -16.77 -0.06
C ASP A 257 -13.01 -17.61 0.70
N ILE A 258 -11.81 -17.67 0.16
CA ILE A 258 -10.71 -18.53 0.65
C ILE A 258 -9.61 -17.65 1.23
N ASP A 259 -9.21 -17.94 2.47
CA ASP A 259 -8.08 -17.27 3.12
C ASP A 259 -6.89 -18.23 3.27
N PHE A 260 -5.79 -17.93 2.58
CA PHE A 260 -4.54 -18.67 2.69
C PHE A 260 -4.01 -18.72 4.14
N PHE A 261 -4.13 -17.63 4.86
CA PHE A 261 -3.57 -17.51 6.22
C PHE A 261 -4.30 -18.37 7.26
N ALA A 262 -5.46 -18.93 6.89
CA ALA A 262 -6.13 -19.98 7.67
C ALA A 262 -5.44 -21.36 7.56
N GLY A 263 -4.47 -21.53 6.63
CA GLY A 263 -3.60 -22.72 6.54
C GLY A 263 -4.14 -23.86 5.68
N GLU A 264 -5.22 -23.66 4.91
CA GLU A 264 -5.84 -24.74 4.10
C GLU A 264 -5.64 -24.57 2.59
N THR A 265 -4.88 -23.58 2.17
CA THR A 265 -4.62 -23.26 0.76
C THR A 265 -3.17 -23.54 0.42
N GLY A 266 -2.89 -24.05 -0.79
CA GLY A 266 -1.54 -24.35 -1.25
C GLY A 266 -0.70 -23.10 -1.45
N MET A 267 -1.23 -22.10 -2.17
CA MET A 267 -0.51 -20.87 -2.50
C MET A 267 -1.45 -19.67 -2.52
N THR A 268 -0.90 -18.48 -2.25
CA THR A 268 -1.60 -17.21 -2.49
C THR A 268 -0.70 -16.19 -3.15
N ILE A 269 -1.26 -15.44 -4.09
CA ILE A 269 -0.62 -14.24 -4.64
C ILE A 269 -1.11 -13.04 -3.82
N THR A 270 -0.19 -12.32 -3.20
CA THR A 270 -0.50 -11.10 -2.46
C THR A 270 0.75 -10.24 -2.26
N GLN A 271 0.58 -9.03 -1.76
CA GLN A 271 1.69 -8.16 -1.40
C GLN A 271 2.43 -8.72 -0.17
N ILE A 272 3.76 -8.54 -0.14
CA ILE A 272 4.61 -9.01 0.97
C ILE A 272 4.24 -8.39 2.32
N SER A 273 3.61 -7.20 2.35
CA SER A 273 3.10 -6.58 3.58
C SER A 273 2.10 -7.47 4.33
N ARG A 274 1.50 -8.45 3.65
CA ARG A 274 0.59 -9.44 4.25
C ARG A 274 1.31 -10.54 5.04
N ALA A 275 2.65 -10.59 5.03
CA ALA A 275 3.41 -11.49 5.92
C ALA A 275 3.03 -11.31 7.40
N SER A 276 2.57 -10.11 7.78
CA SER A 276 2.05 -9.84 9.13
C SER A 276 0.80 -10.64 9.52
N LEU A 277 0.12 -11.29 8.54
CA LEU A 277 -1.05 -12.15 8.76
C LEU A 277 -0.69 -13.62 8.99
N LEU A 278 0.59 -14.01 8.79
CA LEU A 278 1.02 -15.37 9.07
C LEU A 278 0.74 -15.74 10.52
N PRO A 279 0.21 -16.95 10.80
CA PRO A 279 -0.10 -17.37 12.14
C PRO A 279 1.17 -17.43 13.01
N LYS A 280 1.12 -16.82 14.19
CA LYS A 280 2.24 -16.79 15.14
C LYS A 280 2.33 -18.08 15.95
N GLU A 281 1.18 -18.71 16.21
CA GLU A 281 1.05 -19.97 16.94
C GLU A 281 0.77 -21.10 15.96
N ASN A 282 1.50 -22.20 16.05
CA ASN A 282 1.43 -23.35 15.15
C ASN A 282 1.50 -22.96 13.66
N PRO A 283 2.57 -22.24 13.26
CA PRO A 283 2.73 -21.88 11.85
C PRO A 283 2.89 -23.14 11.01
N PHE A 284 2.23 -23.18 9.85
CA PHE A 284 2.54 -24.17 8.82
C PHE A 284 3.91 -23.88 8.19
N ASP A 285 4.53 -24.89 7.57
CA ASP A 285 5.76 -24.70 6.78
C ASP A 285 5.43 -23.85 5.52
N TRP A 286 5.94 -22.62 5.50
CA TRP A 286 5.63 -21.65 4.44
C TRP A 286 6.90 -21.12 3.77
N ASP A 287 6.74 -20.66 2.56
CA ASP A 287 7.78 -19.98 1.80
C ASP A 287 7.24 -18.71 1.11
N LEU A 288 8.15 -17.82 0.72
CA LEU A 288 7.88 -16.61 -0.03
C LEU A 288 8.78 -16.60 -1.26
N VAL A 289 8.18 -16.64 -2.45
CA VAL A 289 8.90 -16.70 -3.71
C VAL A 289 8.39 -15.65 -4.71
N PRO A 290 9.22 -15.24 -5.70
CA PRO A 290 8.77 -14.33 -6.75
C PRO A 290 7.61 -14.94 -7.56
N LEU A 291 6.92 -14.09 -8.32
CA LEU A 291 5.90 -14.55 -9.28
C LEU A 291 6.55 -15.50 -10.32
N PRO A 292 5.84 -16.54 -10.79
CA PRO A 292 6.35 -17.44 -11.82
C PRO A 292 6.63 -16.71 -13.13
N ALA A 293 7.67 -17.14 -13.85
CA ALA A 293 7.90 -16.64 -15.19
C ALA A 293 6.73 -16.99 -16.12
N GLY A 294 6.36 -16.05 -16.98
CA GLY A 294 5.39 -16.28 -18.05
C GLY A 294 6.06 -16.39 -19.41
N PRO A 295 5.27 -16.50 -20.49
CA PRO A 295 5.80 -16.52 -21.85
C PRO A 295 6.64 -15.30 -22.23
N ALA A 296 6.38 -14.14 -21.61
CA ALA A 296 7.17 -12.93 -21.80
C ALA A 296 8.43 -12.87 -20.91
N GLY A 297 8.68 -13.88 -20.07
CA GLY A 297 9.82 -13.97 -19.17
C GLY A 297 9.49 -13.67 -17.71
N GLU A 298 10.52 -13.35 -16.94
CA GLU A 298 10.41 -12.94 -15.54
C GLU A 298 9.89 -11.50 -15.44
N TYR A 299 9.11 -11.23 -14.42
CA TYR A 299 8.52 -9.92 -14.17
C TYR A 299 8.21 -9.75 -12.67
N ALA A 300 7.95 -8.52 -12.28
CA ALA A 300 7.44 -8.23 -10.95
C ALA A 300 6.30 -7.22 -11.03
N VAL A 301 5.36 -7.32 -10.07
CA VAL A 301 4.25 -6.41 -9.89
C VAL A 301 4.32 -5.82 -8.50
N VAL A 302 4.08 -4.52 -8.38
CA VAL A 302 4.15 -3.78 -7.13
C VAL A 302 2.80 -3.15 -6.84
N GLY A 303 2.28 -3.42 -5.64
CA GLY A 303 1.25 -2.59 -5.05
C GLY A 303 1.89 -1.40 -4.35
N GLN A 304 1.39 -0.21 -4.60
CA GLN A 304 1.91 1.01 -4.01
C GLN A 304 0.83 1.76 -3.25
N ALA A 305 1.20 2.34 -2.12
CA ALA A 305 0.32 3.20 -1.35
C ALA A 305 1.02 4.50 -0.98
N GLY A 306 0.33 5.61 -1.20
CA GLY A 306 0.79 6.93 -0.80
C GLY A 306 0.04 7.46 0.43
N VAL A 307 0.66 8.38 1.16
CA VAL A 307 -0.03 9.22 2.15
C VAL A 307 -0.10 10.64 1.62
N GLY A 308 -1.31 11.15 1.45
CA GLY A 308 -1.57 12.53 1.07
C GLY A 308 -2.11 13.36 2.23
N VAL A 309 -1.79 14.64 2.24
CA VAL A 309 -2.37 15.66 3.12
C VAL A 309 -3.45 16.42 2.33
N PHE A 310 -4.65 16.58 2.89
CA PHE A 310 -5.70 17.29 2.18
C PHE A 310 -5.48 18.81 2.21
N ALA A 311 -5.51 19.44 1.02
CA ALA A 311 -5.26 20.87 0.85
C ALA A 311 -6.25 21.77 1.61
N LYS A 312 -7.47 21.27 1.86
CA LYS A 312 -8.53 21.97 2.60
C LYS A 312 -8.58 21.66 4.09
N SER A 313 -7.65 20.85 4.61
CA SER A 313 -7.55 20.61 6.05
C SER A 313 -7.27 21.93 6.76
N ALA A 314 -7.99 22.18 7.87
CA ALA A 314 -7.72 23.31 8.76
C ALA A 314 -6.35 23.20 9.45
N ASN A 315 -5.82 21.97 9.55
CA ASN A 315 -4.56 21.64 10.19
C ASN A 315 -3.45 21.28 9.17
N LYS A 316 -3.61 21.73 7.91
CA LYS A 316 -2.77 21.32 6.78
C LYS A 316 -1.27 21.39 7.08
N ASP A 317 -0.81 22.52 7.64
CA ASP A 317 0.63 22.74 7.80
C ASP A 317 1.21 21.77 8.84
N VAL A 318 0.55 21.57 9.96
CA VAL A 318 0.97 20.60 10.98
C VAL A 318 0.80 19.15 10.52
N ALA A 319 -0.17 18.89 9.63
CA ALA A 319 -0.33 17.57 9.00
C ALA A 319 0.83 17.25 8.04
N VAL A 320 1.34 18.24 7.31
CA VAL A 320 2.54 18.11 6.47
C VAL A 320 3.79 17.87 7.34
N GLU A 321 3.92 18.58 8.46
CA GLU A 321 5.03 18.36 9.41
C GLU A 321 4.98 16.95 10.02
N PHE A 322 3.78 16.49 10.41
CA PHE A 322 3.60 15.11 10.89
C PHE A 322 3.94 14.08 9.81
N LEU A 323 3.51 14.29 8.57
CA LEU A 323 3.86 13.38 7.46
C LEU A 323 5.38 13.34 7.24
N GLY A 324 6.05 14.49 7.25
CA GLY A 324 7.51 14.55 7.16
C GLY A 324 8.20 13.84 8.31
N TYR A 325 7.72 13.99 9.54
CA TYR A 325 8.22 13.27 10.70
C TYR A 325 8.01 11.75 10.55
N MET A 326 6.80 11.32 10.16
CA MET A 326 6.45 9.92 9.98
C MET A 326 7.31 9.24 8.90
N THR A 327 7.75 10.00 7.89
CA THR A 327 8.46 9.50 6.72
C THR A 327 9.94 9.91 6.67
N ASN A 328 10.50 10.46 7.75
CA ASN A 328 11.93 10.65 7.86
C ASN A 328 12.68 9.31 7.88
N ALA A 329 14.00 9.32 7.77
CA ALA A 329 14.79 8.09 7.67
C ALA A 329 14.60 7.16 8.88
N GLU A 330 14.54 7.72 10.10
CA GLU A 330 14.36 6.94 11.33
C GLU A 330 13.00 6.22 11.38
N ASN A 331 11.91 6.96 11.15
CA ASN A 331 10.57 6.40 11.19
C ASN A 331 10.26 5.56 9.95
N SER A 332 10.84 5.88 8.78
CA SER A 332 10.77 5.01 7.60
C SER A 332 11.42 3.64 7.87
N LYS A 333 12.47 3.58 8.68
CA LYS A 333 13.04 2.30 9.12
C LYS A 333 12.07 1.51 10.01
N LYS A 334 11.28 2.18 10.89
CA LYS A 334 10.22 1.52 11.68
C LYS A 334 9.09 1.03 10.77
N LEU A 335 8.67 1.87 9.82
CA LEU A 335 7.64 1.50 8.83
C LEU A 335 8.05 0.27 8.00
N ALA A 336 9.35 0.11 7.71
CA ALA A 336 9.90 -0.99 6.94
C ALA A 336 9.65 -2.38 7.56
N GLN A 337 9.25 -2.45 8.82
CA GLN A 337 8.82 -3.70 9.44
C GLN A 337 7.62 -4.33 8.68
N PHE A 338 6.73 -3.50 8.15
CA PHE A 338 5.51 -3.96 7.48
C PHE A 338 5.39 -3.42 6.05
N PHE A 339 5.97 -2.26 5.79
CA PHE A 339 5.81 -1.50 4.55
C PHE A 339 7.18 -1.22 3.95
N PRO A 340 7.57 -1.90 2.86
CA PRO A 340 8.85 -1.67 2.23
C PRO A 340 9.03 -0.19 1.84
N PRO A 341 10.19 0.40 2.19
CA PRO A 341 10.38 1.83 2.13
C PRO A 341 10.59 2.34 0.70
N ALA A 342 10.19 3.59 0.46
CA ALA A 342 10.56 4.33 -0.75
C ALA A 342 11.97 4.93 -0.68
N ARG A 343 12.61 4.97 0.50
CA ARG A 343 13.96 5.49 0.69
C ARG A 343 15.01 4.50 0.21
N ALA A 344 15.86 4.93 -0.73
CA ALA A 344 16.87 4.09 -1.34
C ALA A 344 17.92 3.61 -0.31
N SER A 345 18.28 4.45 0.66
CA SER A 345 19.20 4.10 1.73
C SER A 345 18.74 2.95 2.63
N LEU A 346 17.43 2.74 2.72
CA LEU A 346 16.81 1.68 3.53
C LEU A 346 16.51 0.41 2.73
N LEU A 347 16.56 0.46 1.40
CA LEU A 347 16.24 -0.67 0.53
C LEU A 347 17.48 -1.56 0.35
N ASN A 348 17.87 -2.22 1.41
CA ASN A 348 18.98 -3.19 1.43
C ASN A 348 18.69 -4.34 2.39
N THR A 349 19.33 -5.49 2.15
CA THR A 349 19.07 -6.73 2.87
C THR A 349 19.36 -6.60 4.38
N GLU A 350 20.43 -5.93 4.77
CA GLU A 350 20.80 -5.74 6.19
C GLU A 350 19.70 -4.96 6.95
N THR A 351 19.25 -3.84 6.41
CA THR A 351 18.20 -3.01 7.02
C THR A 351 16.89 -3.76 7.10
N LEU A 352 16.43 -4.35 5.99
CA LEU A 352 15.14 -5.02 5.93
C LEU A 352 15.12 -6.29 6.80
N ALA A 353 16.19 -7.08 6.86
CA ALA A 353 16.29 -8.23 7.76
C ALA A 353 16.28 -7.81 9.25
N SER A 354 16.87 -6.65 9.57
CA SER A 354 16.86 -6.14 10.95
C SER A 354 15.47 -5.65 11.40
N THR A 355 14.62 -5.24 10.46
CA THR A 355 13.28 -4.69 10.75
C THR A 355 12.17 -5.73 10.62
N ASN A 356 12.32 -6.71 9.74
CA ASN A 356 11.33 -7.77 9.51
C ASN A 356 11.95 -9.17 9.69
N PRO A 357 11.99 -9.72 10.91
CA PRO A 357 12.58 -11.02 11.18
C PRO A 357 11.77 -12.22 10.62
N LEU A 358 10.59 -11.97 10.03
CA LEU A 358 9.76 -13.01 9.39
C LEU A 358 10.36 -13.48 8.06
N LEU A 359 11.13 -12.62 7.38
CA LEU A 359 11.70 -12.90 6.06
C LEU A 359 13.17 -13.26 6.18
N SER A 360 13.59 -14.29 5.46
CA SER A 360 15.01 -14.62 5.34
C SER A 360 15.74 -13.58 4.49
N PRO A 361 17.08 -13.42 4.64
CA PRO A 361 17.87 -12.56 3.77
C PRO A 361 17.69 -12.88 2.28
N GLU A 362 17.54 -14.14 1.92
CA GLU A 362 17.33 -14.59 0.55
C GLU A 362 15.95 -14.14 0.02
N GLN A 363 14.89 -14.28 0.81
CA GLN A 363 13.55 -13.79 0.46
C GLN A 363 13.54 -12.26 0.31
N ILE A 364 14.25 -11.55 1.17
CA ILE A 364 14.39 -10.10 1.08
C ILE A 364 15.08 -9.70 -0.23
N GLU A 365 16.19 -10.34 -0.59
CA GLU A 365 16.94 -10.03 -1.82
C GLU A 365 16.12 -10.38 -3.07
N ASN A 366 15.65 -11.62 -3.16
CA ASN A 366 15.07 -12.17 -4.38
C ASN A 366 13.61 -11.77 -4.60
N VAL A 367 12.86 -11.42 -3.55
CA VAL A 367 11.45 -11.06 -3.66
C VAL A 367 11.23 -9.59 -3.39
N VAL A 368 11.75 -9.07 -2.26
CA VAL A 368 11.44 -7.69 -1.85
C VAL A 368 12.22 -6.69 -2.69
N ILE A 369 13.56 -6.76 -2.63
CA ILE A 369 14.44 -5.78 -3.30
C ILE A 369 14.33 -5.94 -4.82
N ALA A 370 14.42 -7.15 -5.34
CA ALA A 370 14.28 -7.43 -6.76
C ALA A 370 12.89 -7.01 -7.28
N GLY A 371 11.83 -7.30 -6.52
CA GLY A 371 10.46 -6.94 -6.85
C GLY A 371 10.26 -5.41 -6.93
N ILE A 372 10.77 -4.65 -5.96
CA ILE A 372 10.69 -3.18 -5.96
C ILE A 372 11.51 -2.58 -7.12
N SER A 373 12.72 -3.10 -7.33
CA SER A 373 13.64 -2.58 -8.35
C SER A 373 13.13 -2.79 -9.77
N ASN A 374 12.45 -3.91 -10.05
CA ASN A 374 12.02 -4.32 -11.39
C ASN A 374 10.50 -4.24 -11.59
N GLY A 375 9.73 -4.02 -10.53
CA GLY A 375 8.28 -4.13 -10.56
C GLY A 375 7.57 -3.02 -11.34
N THR A 376 6.45 -3.42 -11.94
CA THR A 376 5.46 -2.52 -12.55
C THR A 376 4.33 -2.32 -11.56
N VAL A 377 3.90 -1.07 -11.37
CA VAL A 377 2.77 -0.74 -10.50
C VAL A 377 1.46 -1.24 -11.11
N LEU A 378 0.49 -1.61 -10.26
CA LEU A 378 -0.85 -1.98 -10.69
C LEU A 378 -1.47 -0.90 -11.59
N PRO A 379 -2.27 -1.29 -12.59
CA PRO A 379 -2.82 -0.35 -13.56
C PRO A 379 -3.75 0.66 -12.87
N GLY A 380 -3.44 1.94 -13.03
CA GLY A 380 -4.26 3.07 -12.62
C GLY A 380 -4.59 3.97 -13.80
N HIS A 381 -5.61 4.80 -13.70
CA HIS A 381 -6.04 5.73 -14.74
C HIS A 381 -6.79 6.91 -14.14
N THR A 382 -6.88 8.04 -14.85
CA THR A 382 -7.82 9.11 -14.51
C THR A 382 -9.25 8.59 -14.64
N ASN A 383 -10.14 8.93 -13.72
CA ASN A 383 -11.50 8.36 -13.60
C ASN A 383 -11.52 6.84 -13.34
N PHE A 384 -10.51 6.33 -12.65
CA PHE A 384 -10.34 4.89 -12.42
C PHE A 384 -11.59 4.22 -11.83
N ALA A 385 -12.31 4.88 -10.94
CA ALA A 385 -13.53 4.32 -10.34
C ALA A 385 -14.57 3.92 -11.40
N GLN A 386 -14.80 4.76 -12.43
CA GLN A 386 -15.74 4.46 -13.51
C GLN A 386 -15.19 3.36 -14.43
N ILE A 387 -13.90 3.43 -14.76
CA ILE A 387 -13.21 2.43 -15.59
C ILE A 387 -13.26 1.06 -14.90
N GLN A 388 -12.92 1.01 -13.62
CA GLN A 388 -12.93 -0.21 -12.81
C GLN A 388 -14.31 -0.88 -12.80
N GLN A 389 -15.38 -0.13 -12.60
CA GLN A 389 -16.74 -0.65 -12.62
C GLN A 389 -17.15 -1.16 -14.01
N THR A 390 -16.77 -0.43 -15.08
CA THR A 390 -17.09 -0.80 -16.45
C THR A 390 -16.39 -2.10 -16.85
N ILE A 391 -15.08 -2.21 -16.56
CA ILE A 391 -14.31 -3.43 -16.84
C ILE A 391 -14.84 -4.60 -15.99
N ARG A 392 -15.09 -4.37 -14.69
CA ARG A 392 -15.67 -5.39 -13.82
C ARG A 392 -16.96 -5.95 -14.39
N ALA A 393 -17.92 -5.08 -14.73
CA ALA A 393 -19.20 -5.50 -15.29
C ALA A 393 -19.04 -6.25 -16.63
N GLY A 394 -18.06 -5.83 -17.46
CA GLY A 394 -17.74 -6.53 -18.69
C GLY A 394 -17.14 -7.91 -18.48
N LEU A 395 -16.32 -8.07 -17.43
CA LEU A 395 -15.70 -9.34 -17.08
C LEU A 395 -16.63 -10.32 -16.36
N ASP A 396 -17.80 -9.89 -15.86
CA ASP A 396 -18.74 -10.79 -15.17
C ASP A 396 -19.12 -12.00 -16.05
N ALA A 397 -19.25 -11.79 -17.37
CA ALA A 397 -19.54 -12.88 -18.32
C ALA A 397 -18.38 -13.87 -18.52
N LEU A 398 -17.15 -13.52 -18.11
CA LEU A 398 -15.99 -14.41 -18.19
C LEU A 398 -16.04 -15.51 -17.12
N TRP A 399 -16.74 -15.26 -16.02
CA TRP A 399 -16.71 -16.12 -14.85
C TRP A 399 -17.79 -17.21 -14.92
N ALA A 400 -17.95 -17.79 -16.11
CA ALA A 400 -18.79 -18.96 -16.40
C ALA A 400 -17.93 -20.04 -17.10
N PRO A 401 -18.17 -21.34 -16.84
CA PRO A 401 -17.32 -22.42 -17.37
C PRO A 401 -17.22 -22.49 -18.90
N ASP A 402 -18.23 -22.02 -19.60
CA ASP A 402 -18.38 -22.05 -21.06
C ASP A 402 -18.17 -20.67 -21.72
N ALA A 403 -17.56 -19.73 -21.01
CA ALA A 403 -17.36 -18.37 -21.53
C ALA A 403 -16.41 -18.35 -22.73
N ASP A 404 -16.79 -17.62 -23.78
CA ASP A 404 -15.90 -17.25 -24.88
C ASP A 404 -15.02 -16.08 -24.42
N VAL A 405 -13.81 -16.40 -23.99
CA VAL A 405 -12.85 -15.44 -23.42
C VAL A 405 -12.63 -14.28 -24.39
N ALA A 406 -12.37 -14.55 -25.67
CA ALA A 406 -12.05 -13.51 -26.65
C ALA A 406 -13.27 -12.59 -26.89
N ALA A 407 -14.46 -13.15 -26.99
CA ALA A 407 -15.67 -12.34 -27.18
C ALA A 407 -15.98 -11.46 -25.95
N VAL A 408 -15.78 -11.98 -24.73
CA VAL A 408 -15.96 -11.21 -23.49
C VAL A 408 -14.96 -10.04 -23.44
N LEU A 409 -13.68 -10.29 -23.72
CA LEU A 409 -12.65 -9.24 -23.72
C LEU A 409 -12.88 -8.18 -24.80
N ALA A 410 -13.41 -8.56 -25.96
CA ALA A 410 -13.83 -7.60 -27.00
C ALA A 410 -14.98 -6.70 -26.52
N ASN A 411 -15.95 -7.24 -25.79
CA ASN A 411 -17.03 -6.47 -25.18
C ASN A 411 -16.50 -5.52 -24.09
N VAL A 412 -15.53 -5.95 -23.29
CA VAL A 412 -14.84 -5.08 -22.30
C VAL A 412 -14.22 -3.88 -23.01
N CYS A 413 -13.44 -4.11 -24.08
CA CYS A 413 -12.83 -3.02 -24.85
C CYS A 413 -13.87 -2.08 -25.46
N SER A 414 -14.93 -2.60 -26.04
CA SER A 414 -16.03 -1.79 -26.58
C SER A 414 -16.62 -0.85 -25.54
N SER A 415 -16.80 -1.34 -24.32
CA SER A 415 -17.42 -0.61 -23.22
C SER A 415 -16.48 0.42 -22.57
N VAL A 416 -15.19 0.11 -22.44
CA VAL A 416 -14.24 0.96 -21.72
C VAL A 416 -13.56 2.01 -22.61
N SER A 417 -13.39 1.76 -23.92
CA SER A 417 -12.69 2.67 -24.84
C SER A 417 -13.18 4.13 -24.79
N PRO A 418 -14.50 4.43 -24.68
CA PRO A 418 -14.95 5.81 -24.56
C PRO A 418 -14.51 6.51 -23.26
N LEU A 419 -14.14 5.75 -22.22
CA LEU A 419 -13.66 6.28 -20.94
C LEU A 419 -12.16 6.54 -20.97
N LEU A 420 -11.39 5.73 -21.71
CA LEU A 420 -9.94 5.89 -21.88
C LEU A 420 -9.58 7.09 -22.76
N ALA A 421 -10.46 7.48 -23.69
CA ALA A 421 -10.25 8.60 -24.61
C ALA A 421 -10.46 9.99 -23.97
N ARG A 422 -10.84 10.05 -22.71
CA ARG A 422 -11.08 11.30 -21.97
C ARG A 422 -9.85 11.71 -21.18
#